data_73d9d3b01af8211a0e92998efd032eb3
#
_entry.id   73d9d3b01af8211a0e92998efd032eb3
#
_cell.length_a   1.000
_cell.length_b   1.000
_cell.length_c   1.000
_cell.angle_alpha   90.00
_cell.angle_beta   90.00
_cell.angle_gamma   90.00
#
_symmetry.space_group_name_H-M   'P 1'
#
loop_
_entity.id
_entity.type
_entity.pdbx_description
1 polymer ?
#
loop_
_entity_poly.entity_id
_entity_poly.type
_entity_poly.pdbx_seq_one_letter_code
_entity_poly.pdbx_strand_id
1 'polypeptide(L)'
;MVDSAEQHIIVAIAGAGGLGREVLDIVDALAHHGVPIRCRGFLDDGPVRADLLAARSVGVIGGTDTAMEPGRYVIAVGDGATRRQIDERLSATGWSAVSLQHPESSIGFGCSLGEGTVMAAGARVTSNVMLGRHCQLHVNVTVGHDVVMGDFVTVLPGATVSGNVQLGHSVTVGTGANILPGLTVGAGAYVGAGAVVTHDVEPGTTVVGVPARPLERD
;
A
#
# COMPACT_ATOMS: atom_id res chain seq x y z
N MET A 1 20.44 24.50 -26.95
CA MET A 1 19.69 23.27 -26.70
C MET A 1 20.26 22.68 -25.41
N VAL A 2 19.57 22.90 -24.31
CA VAL A 2 19.96 22.33 -23.01
C VAL A 2 19.37 20.92 -23.00
N ASP A 3 20.28 19.95 -23.02
CA ASP A 3 19.96 18.54 -22.84
C ASP A 3 19.40 18.34 -21.43
N SER A 4 18.09 18.45 -21.27
CA SER A 4 17.42 18.04 -20.04
C SER A 4 17.38 16.52 -20.04
N ALA A 5 18.47 15.90 -19.57
CA ALA A 5 18.43 14.49 -19.21
C ALA A 5 17.28 14.34 -18.20
N GLU A 6 16.15 13.83 -18.64
CA GLU A 6 15.03 13.48 -17.77
C GLU A 6 15.55 12.52 -16.69
N GLN A 7 15.71 13.03 -15.46
CA GLN A 7 16.20 12.21 -14.36
C GLN A 7 15.16 11.14 -14.06
N HIS A 8 15.43 9.91 -14.49
CA HIS A 8 14.59 8.77 -14.19
C HIS A 8 14.47 8.55 -12.69
N ILE A 9 13.24 8.37 -12.24
CA ILE A 9 12.94 7.91 -10.88
C ILE A 9 13.34 6.43 -10.83
N ILE A 10 14.42 6.12 -10.10
CA ILE A 10 14.88 4.74 -9.92
C ILE A 10 14.40 4.28 -8.55
N VAL A 11 13.54 3.26 -8.51
CA VAL A 11 12.90 2.78 -7.28
C VAL A 11 13.28 1.32 -7.00
N ALA A 12 13.64 1.01 -5.76
CA ALA A 12 13.74 -0.36 -5.26
C ALA A 12 12.40 -0.77 -4.65
N ILE A 13 12.00 -2.02 -4.84
CA ILE A 13 10.77 -2.58 -4.26
C ILE A 13 11.18 -3.47 -3.07
N ALA A 14 10.80 -3.08 -1.85
CA ALA A 14 11.03 -3.90 -0.67
C ALA A 14 9.90 -4.93 -0.50
N GLY A 15 10.25 -6.20 -0.68
CA GLY A 15 9.36 -7.34 -0.78
C GLY A 15 9.28 -7.89 -2.21
N ALA A 16 9.79 -9.10 -2.44
CA ALA A 16 9.85 -9.78 -3.75
C ALA A 16 8.77 -10.87 -3.92
N GLY A 17 7.77 -10.89 -3.04
CA GLY A 17 6.65 -11.82 -3.06
C GLY A 17 5.61 -11.51 -4.16
N GLY A 18 4.39 -12.01 -3.98
CA GLY A 18 3.25 -11.74 -4.90
C GLY A 18 3.00 -10.25 -5.06
N LEU A 19 2.84 -9.54 -3.94
CA LEU A 19 2.60 -8.10 -3.93
C LEU A 19 3.76 -7.31 -4.55
N GLY A 20 5.01 -7.77 -4.36
CA GLY A 20 6.17 -7.14 -5.01
C GLY A 20 6.06 -7.14 -6.53
N ARG A 21 5.60 -8.24 -7.11
CA ARG A 21 5.35 -8.34 -8.55
C ARG A 21 4.20 -7.46 -9.01
N GLU A 22 3.13 -7.35 -8.22
CA GLU A 22 2.02 -6.41 -8.50
C GLU A 22 2.48 -4.95 -8.44
N VAL A 23 3.36 -4.59 -7.50
CA VAL A 23 3.96 -3.25 -7.44
C VAL A 23 4.89 -3.00 -8.63
N LEU A 24 5.61 -4.02 -9.10
CA LEU A 24 6.40 -3.92 -10.34
C LEU A 24 5.49 -3.65 -11.55
N ASP A 25 4.30 -4.28 -11.62
CA ASP A 25 3.32 -3.99 -12.67
C ASP A 25 2.89 -2.51 -12.64
N ILE A 26 2.75 -1.90 -11.46
CA ILE A 26 2.46 -0.46 -11.35
C ILE A 26 3.62 0.38 -11.91
N VAL A 27 4.87 0.04 -11.59
CA VAL A 27 6.06 0.73 -12.12
C VAL A 27 6.10 0.65 -13.65
N ASP A 28 5.85 -0.53 -14.21
CA ASP A 28 5.82 -0.74 -15.65
C ASP A 28 4.66 0.02 -16.32
N ALA A 29 3.48 0.03 -15.71
CA ALA A 29 2.34 0.80 -16.19
C ALA A 29 2.63 2.30 -16.22
N LEU A 30 3.26 2.84 -15.17
CA LEU A 30 3.69 4.24 -15.12
C LEU A 30 4.70 4.56 -16.24
N ALA A 31 5.69 3.69 -16.45
CA ALA A 31 6.67 3.87 -17.52
C ALA A 31 6.02 3.86 -18.91
N HIS A 32 5.08 2.94 -19.15
CA HIS A 32 4.31 2.90 -20.41
C HIS A 32 3.45 4.15 -20.65
N HIS A 33 3.04 4.85 -19.58
CA HIS A 33 2.33 6.12 -19.64
C HIS A 33 3.26 7.35 -19.66
N GLY A 34 4.55 7.16 -19.90
CA GLY A 34 5.51 8.25 -20.10
C GLY A 34 6.09 8.83 -18.81
N VAL A 35 5.82 8.23 -17.63
CA VAL A 35 6.51 8.62 -16.40
C VAL A 35 7.94 8.08 -16.44
N PRO A 36 9.00 8.91 -16.24
CA PRO A 36 10.38 8.46 -16.29
C PRO A 36 10.75 7.68 -15.01
N ILE A 37 10.19 6.49 -14.87
CA ILE A 37 10.39 5.60 -13.70
C ILE A 37 10.86 4.21 -14.16
N ARG A 38 11.71 3.59 -13.34
CA ARG A 38 12.12 2.19 -13.51
C ARG A 38 12.41 1.51 -12.19
N CYS A 39 12.20 0.20 -12.13
CA CYS A 39 12.60 -0.61 -11.00
C CYS A 39 14.13 -0.83 -11.01
N ARG A 40 14.77 -0.59 -9.86
CA ARG A 40 16.21 -0.92 -9.63
C ARG A 40 16.40 -2.41 -9.36
N GLY A 41 15.42 -3.04 -8.70
CA GLY A 41 15.44 -4.40 -8.20
C GLY A 41 14.63 -4.52 -6.92
N PHE A 42 14.61 -5.74 -6.39
CA PHE A 42 13.93 -6.03 -5.13
C PHE A 42 14.88 -6.05 -3.94
N LEU A 43 14.40 -5.60 -2.79
CA LEU A 43 15.01 -5.83 -1.48
C LEU A 43 14.17 -6.88 -0.76
N ASP A 44 14.77 -8.01 -0.36
CA ASP A 44 14.04 -9.06 0.34
C ASP A 44 14.98 -9.84 1.27
N ASP A 45 14.52 -10.12 2.47
CA ASP A 45 15.29 -10.80 3.52
C ASP A 45 14.98 -12.31 3.55
N GLY A 46 14.04 -12.77 2.75
CA GLY A 46 13.53 -14.14 2.73
C GLY A 46 13.75 -14.90 1.42
N PRO A 47 13.28 -16.13 1.34
CA PRO A 47 13.34 -16.93 0.11
C PRO A 47 12.38 -16.38 -0.95
N VAL A 48 12.86 -16.21 -2.18
CA VAL A 48 12.10 -15.65 -3.30
C VAL A 48 11.91 -16.65 -4.44
N ARG A 49 10.88 -16.46 -5.25
CA ARG A 49 10.65 -17.19 -6.50
C ARG A 49 11.49 -16.55 -7.62
N ALA A 50 12.78 -16.89 -7.63
CA ALA A 50 13.75 -16.34 -8.60
C ALA A 50 13.34 -16.55 -10.07
N ASP A 51 12.65 -17.67 -10.36
CA ASP A 51 12.12 -18.00 -11.68
C ASP A 51 11.10 -16.95 -12.17
N LEU A 52 10.20 -16.49 -11.29
CA LEU A 52 9.18 -15.48 -11.61
C LEU A 52 9.79 -14.08 -11.77
N LEU A 53 10.87 -13.77 -11.04
CA LEU A 53 11.56 -12.49 -11.15
C LEU A 53 12.41 -12.44 -12.44
N ALA A 54 13.10 -13.53 -12.76
CA ALA A 54 13.92 -13.61 -13.97
C ALA A 54 13.09 -13.42 -15.26
N ALA A 55 11.84 -13.91 -15.28
CA ALA A 55 10.93 -13.71 -16.40
C ALA A 55 10.62 -12.20 -16.66
N ARG A 56 10.84 -11.34 -15.67
CA ARG A 56 10.65 -9.88 -15.74
C ARG A 56 11.98 -9.11 -15.89
N SER A 57 13.10 -9.84 -16.06
CA SER A 57 14.46 -9.26 -16.10
C SER A 57 14.80 -8.38 -14.88
N VAL A 58 14.22 -8.68 -13.74
CA VAL A 58 14.44 -8.00 -12.46
C VAL A 58 14.83 -9.04 -11.41
N GLY A 59 15.81 -8.71 -10.55
CA GLY A 59 16.30 -9.61 -9.50
C GLY A 59 16.29 -8.95 -8.12
N VAL A 60 16.62 -9.76 -7.12
CA VAL A 60 16.91 -9.27 -5.76
C VAL A 60 18.30 -8.64 -5.78
N ILE A 61 18.41 -7.41 -5.27
CA ILE A 61 19.66 -6.62 -5.21
C ILE A 61 20.25 -6.55 -3.81
N GLY A 62 19.54 -7.03 -2.79
CA GLY A 62 19.96 -7.07 -1.39
C GLY A 62 18.80 -7.32 -0.44
N GLY A 63 19.12 -7.35 0.85
CA GLY A 63 18.13 -7.33 1.94
C GLY A 63 17.73 -5.91 2.33
N THR A 64 16.76 -5.78 3.24
CA THR A 64 16.31 -4.46 3.74
C THR A 64 17.31 -3.80 4.69
N ASP A 65 18.33 -4.54 5.14
CA ASP A 65 19.45 -4.08 5.98
C ASP A 65 20.78 -3.97 5.20
N THR A 66 20.75 -4.25 3.90
CA THR A 66 21.99 -4.26 3.08
C THR A 66 22.58 -2.86 2.97
N ALA A 67 23.86 -2.74 3.31
CA ALA A 67 24.63 -1.52 3.11
C ALA A 67 24.86 -1.25 1.62
N MET A 68 24.02 -0.41 1.03
CA MET A 68 24.13 0.05 -0.36
C MET A 68 23.84 1.54 -0.43
N GLU A 69 24.23 2.17 -1.53
CA GLU A 69 23.92 3.60 -1.71
C GLU A 69 22.42 3.87 -1.60
N PRO A 70 22.03 4.83 -0.74
CA PRO A 70 20.64 5.21 -0.57
C PRO A 70 19.98 5.58 -1.89
N GLY A 71 18.71 5.32 -1.98
CA GLY A 71 17.90 5.59 -3.17
C GLY A 71 16.43 5.81 -2.80
N ARG A 72 15.57 5.57 -3.76
CA ARG A 72 14.13 5.61 -3.53
C ARG A 72 13.59 4.20 -3.37
N TYR A 73 12.61 4.02 -2.49
CA TYR A 73 11.97 2.73 -2.26
C TYR A 73 10.46 2.84 -2.18
N VAL A 74 9.82 1.72 -2.45
CA VAL A 74 8.42 1.44 -2.15
C VAL A 74 8.34 0.09 -1.44
N ILE A 75 7.46 -0.05 -0.46
CA ILE A 75 7.34 -1.31 0.29
C ILE A 75 6.14 -2.10 -0.23
N ALA A 76 6.39 -3.34 -0.61
CA ALA A 76 5.40 -4.28 -1.15
C ALA A 76 5.18 -5.46 -0.18
N VAL A 77 4.82 -5.13 1.05
CA VAL A 77 4.50 -6.08 2.13
C VAL A 77 3.13 -5.71 2.69
N GLY A 78 2.19 -6.65 2.72
CA GLY A 78 0.81 -6.40 3.12
C GLY A 78 0.60 -6.16 4.61
N ASP A 79 1.44 -6.76 5.47
CA ASP A 79 1.38 -6.56 6.93
C ASP A 79 1.90 -5.18 7.33
N GLY A 80 1.03 -4.37 7.96
CA GLY A 80 1.34 -2.99 8.32
C GLY A 80 2.46 -2.85 9.35
N ALA A 81 2.59 -3.79 10.29
CA ALA A 81 3.63 -3.77 11.31
C ALA A 81 5.00 -4.08 10.69
N THR A 82 5.07 -5.10 9.84
CA THR A 82 6.29 -5.43 9.07
C THR A 82 6.67 -4.27 8.14
N ARG A 83 5.71 -3.65 7.49
CA ARG A 83 5.92 -2.51 6.61
C ARG A 83 6.55 -1.32 7.36
N ARG A 84 6.08 -1.06 8.60
CA ARG A 84 6.68 -0.05 9.48
C ARG A 84 8.13 -0.35 9.80
N GLN A 85 8.47 -1.59 10.18
CA GLN A 85 9.85 -1.98 10.49
C GLN A 85 10.79 -1.81 9.29
N ILE A 86 10.31 -2.11 8.08
CA ILE A 86 11.09 -1.92 6.85
C ILE A 86 11.28 -0.42 6.58
N ASP A 87 10.24 0.39 6.72
CA ASP A 87 10.31 1.85 6.57
C ASP A 87 11.33 2.47 7.53
N GLU A 88 11.28 2.09 8.80
CA GLU A 88 12.21 2.56 9.83
C GLU A 88 13.67 2.21 9.49
N ARG A 89 13.93 0.97 9.02
CA ARG A 89 15.28 0.52 8.64
C ARG A 89 15.81 1.28 7.42
N LEU A 90 15.04 1.36 6.35
CA LEU A 90 15.46 2.02 5.12
C LEU A 90 15.62 3.54 5.33
N SER A 91 14.69 4.19 6.03
CA SER A 91 14.79 5.63 6.34
C SER A 91 16.02 5.96 7.17
N ALA A 92 16.37 5.13 8.17
CA ALA A 92 17.55 5.31 9.00
C ALA A 92 18.86 5.27 8.21
N THR A 93 18.88 4.63 7.04
CA THR A 93 20.05 4.55 6.15
C THR A 93 20.01 5.58 5.02
N GLY A 94 19.09 6.54 5.07
CA GLY A 94 18.99 7.65 4.13
C GLY A 94 18.20 7.36 2.85
N TRP A 95 17.51 6.22 2.77
CA TRP A 95 16.58 5.96 1.67
C TRP A 95 15.31 6.80 1.81
N SER A 96 14.67 7.15 0.68
CA SER A 96 13.46 7.96 0.64
C SER A 96 12.29 7.17 0.06
N ALA A 97 11.16 7.17 0.77
CA ALA A 97 9.95 6.53 0.30
C ALA A 97 9.36 7.26 -0.91
N VAL A 98 8.81 6.51 -1.88
CA VAL A 98 8.03 7.08 -2.98
C VAL A 98 6.64 6.49 -3.00
N SER A 99 5.66 7.32 -3.33
CA SER A 99 4.30 6.87 -3.60
C SER A 99 4.14 6.47 -5.06
N LEU A 100 3.40 5.39 -5.30
CA LEU A 100 3.07 4.91 -6.64
C LEU A 100 1.55 4.91 -6.82
N GLN A 101 1.11 5.55 -7.89
CA GLN A 101 -0.29 5.59 -8.30
C GLN A 101 -0.43 4.99 -9.68
N HIS A 102 -1.13 3.85 -9.79
CA HIS A 102 -1.39 3.23 -11.09
C HIS A 102 -2.17 4.20 -12.00
N PRO A 103 -1.86 4.31 -13.29
CA PRO A 103 -2.55 5.24 -14.20
C PRO A 103 -4.08 5.06 -14.26
N GLU A 104 -4.58 3.85 -14.04
CA GLU A 104 -6.01 3.55 -13.98
C GLU A 104 -6.67 3.80 -12.62
N SER A 105 -5.93 4.27 -11.61
CA SER A 105 -6.52 4.72 -10.35
C SER A 105 -6.98 6.17 -10.43
N SER A 106 -7.78 6.63 -9.46
CA SER A 106 -8.19 8.03 -9.43
C SER A 106 -8.23 8.59 -8.01
N ILE A 107 -7.93 9.88 -7.92
CA ILE A 107 -7.97 10.66 -6.68
C ILE A 107 -8.80 11.92 -6.94
N GLY A 108 -9.75 12.19 -6.06
CA GLY A 108 -10.60 13.36 -6.10
C GLY A 108 -9.94 14.62 -5.52
N PHE A 109 -10.69 15.69 -5.50
CA PHE A 109 -10.23 16.99 -4.99
C PHE A 109 -10.02 16.97 -3.48
N GLY A 110 -9.02 17.74 -3.01
CA GLY A 110 -8.77 17.97 -1.59
C GLY A 110 -8.13 16.79 -0.85
N CYS A 111 -7.61 15.79 -1.56
CA CYS A 111 -6.97 14.65 -0.95
C CYS A 111 -5.49 14.89 -0.65
N SER A 112 -4.98 14.25 0.41
CA SER A 112 -3.55 14.18 0.74
C SER A 112 -3.11 12.72 0.89
N LEU A 113 -1.93 12.40 0.34
CA LEU A 113 -1.33 11.08 0.42
C LEU A 113 0.00 11.17 1.16
N GLY A 114 0.15 10.37 2.20
CA GLY A 114 1.44 10.18 2.87
C GLY A 114 2.44 9.49 1.94
N GLU A 115 3.72 9.72 2.20
CA GLU A 115 4.82 9.11 1.45
C GLU A 115 4.75 7.57 1.49
N GLY A 116 5.20 6.92 0.44
CA GLY A 116 5.20 5.46 0.33
C GLY A 116 3.82 4.83 0.07
N THR A 117 2.77 5.66 -0.16
CA THR A 117 1.43 5.16 -0.50
C THR A 117 1.44 4.47 -1.86
N VAL A 118 0.79 3.30 -1.94
CA VAL A 118 0.60 2.53 -3.17
C VAL A 118 -0.87 2.45 -3.52
N MET A 119 -1.22 2.88 -4.73
CA MET A 119 -2.57 2.75 -5.29
C MET A 119 -2.52 1.87 -6.54
N ALA A 120 -3.15 0.70 -6.46
CA ALA A 120 -3.22 -0.24 -7.57
C ALA A 120 -4.30 0.13 -8.61
N ALA A 121 -4.34 -0.61 -9.71
CA ALA A 121 -5.32 -0.41 -10.79
C ALA A 121 -6.76 -0.46 -10.27
N GLY A 122 -7.59 0.47 -10.73
CA GLY A 122 -9.00 0.56 -10.35
C GLY A 122 -9.25 1.08 -8.93
N ALA A 123 -8.22 1.39 -8.13
CA ALA A 123 -8.42 2.05 -6.84
C ALA A 123 -9.03 3.44 -7.04
N ARG A 124 -10.11 3.76 -6.32
CA ARG A 124 -10.85 5.02 -6.43
C ARG A 124 -10.91 5.71 -5.07
N VAL A 125 -10.32 6.87 -4.98
CA VAL A 125 -10.38 7.75 -3.81
C VAL A 125 -11.19 8.98 -4.18
N THR A 126 -12.25 9.27 -3.43
CA THR A 126 -13.11 10.41 -3.71
C THR A 126 -12.57 11.70 -3.10
N SER A 127 -13.39 12.60 -2.59
CA SER A 127 -12.95 13.94 -2.17
C SER A 127 -12.56 14.02 -0.70
N ASN A 128 -11.61 14.91 -0.37
CA ASN A 128 -11.19 15.27 0.99
C ASN A 128 -10.66 14.09 1.81
N VAL A 129 -10.01 13.12 1.17
CA VAL A 129 -9.47 11.94 1.84
C VAL A 129 -8.03 12.21 2.30
N MET A 130 -7.71 11.79 3.52
CA MET A 130 -6.37 11.87 4.08
C MET A 130 -5.81 10.46 4.28
N LEU A 131 -4.74 10.11 3.57
CA LEU A 131 -4.02 8.86 3.74
C LEU A 131 -2.69 9.12 4.45
N GLY A 132 -2.41 8.36 5.49
CA GLY A 132 -1.13 8.34 6.19
C GLY A 132 -0.02 7.72 5.34
N ARG A 133 1.18 7.62 5.93
CA ARG A 133 2.35 7.03 5.28
C ARG A 133 2.12 5.56 4.95
N HIS A 134 2.68 5.12 3.84
CA HIS A 134 2.69 3.70 3.44
C HIS A 134 1.32 3.02 3.44
N CYS A 135 0.24 3.75 3.15
CA CYS A 135 -1.06 3.13 2.87
C CYS A 135 -1.00 2.31 1.58
N GLN A 136 -1.69 1.17 1.57
CA GLN A 136 -1.82 0.32 0.39
C GLN A 136 -3.29 0.15 0.03
N LEU A 137 -3.67 0.68 -1.13
CA LEU A 137 -4.98 0.50 -1.73
C LEU A 137 -4.85 -0.45 -2.91
N HIS A 138 -5.29 -1.69 -2.71
CA HIS A 138 -5.20 -2.75 -3.72
C HIS A 138 -6.19 -2.54 -4.87
N VAL A 139 -6.19 -3.47 -5.83
CA VAL A 139 -7.02 -3.40 -7.04
C VAL A 139 -8.50 -3.23 -6.69
N ASN A 140 -9.16 -2.31 -7.40
CA ASN A 140 -10.60 -2.03 -7.28
C ASN A 140 -11.10 -1.64 -5.87
N VAL A 141 -10.23 -1.12 -5.03
CA VAL A 141 -10.62 -0.52 -3.74
C VAL A 141 -11.37 0.77 -3.98
N THR A 142 -12.41 1.03 -3.19
CA THR A 142 -13.10 2.32 -3.19
C THR A 142 -13.04 2.98 -1.82
N VAL A 143 -12.70 4.28 -1.81
CA VAL A 143 -12.62 5.11 -0.60
C VAL A 143 -13.54 6.31 -0.76
N GLY A 144 -14.53 6.41 0.10
CA GLY A 144 -15.51 7.48 0.14
C GLY A 144 -14.92 8.80 0.60
N HIS A 145 -15.74 9.85 0.51
CA HIS A 145 -15.36 11.21 0.90
C HIS A 145 -15.07 11.36 2.40
N ASP A 146 -14.21 12.29 2.75
CA ASP A 146 -13.89 12.66 4.14
C ASP A 146 -13.35 11.51 4.99
N VAL A 147 -12.75 10.49 4.34
CA VAL A 147 -12.10 9.36 5.04
C VAL A 147 -10.71 9.79 5.51
N VAL A 148 -10.38 9.38 6.74
CA VAL A 148 -9.04 9.53 7.30
C VAL A 148 -8.45 8.16 7.59
N MET A 149 -7.28 7.86 7.01
CA MET A 149 -6.51 6.65 7.29
C MET A 149 -5.20 7.02 7.97
N GLY A 150 -4.90 6.34 9.06
CA GLY A 150 -3.59 6.40 9.71
C GLY A 150 -2.50 5.76 8.85
N ASP A 151 -1.27 5.75 9.36
CA ASP A 151 -0.15 5.16 8.66
C ASP A 151 -0.27 3.64 8.54
N PHE A 152 0.33 3.08 7.50
CA PHE A 152 0.45 1.64 7.29
C PHE A 152 -0.88 0.88 7.17
N VAL A 153 -1.96 1.57 6.80
CA VAL A 153 -3.25 0.94 6.52
C VAL A 153 -3.16 0.12 5.23
N THR A 154 -3.77 -1.06 5.24
CA THR A 154 -3.90 -1.93 4.06
C THR A 154 -5.38 -2.12 3.76
N VAL A 155 -5.80 -1.78 2.55
CA VAL A 155 -7.15 -2.06 2.03
C VAL A 155 -7.02 -3.04 0.88
N LEU A 156 -7.46 -4.28 1.12
CA LEU A 156 -7.28 -5.41 0.21
C LEU A 156 -8.29 -5.37 -0.96
N PRO A 157 -8.05 -6.17 -2.03
CA PRO A 157 -8.80 -6.09 -3.28
C PRO A 157 -10.32 -6.02 -3.12
N GLY A 158 -10.95 -5.07 -3.82
CA GLY A 158 -12.41 -4.93 -3.88
C GLY A 158 -13.08 -4.47 -2.58
N ALA A 159 -12.32 -4.14 -1.54
CA ALA A 159 -12.91 -3.62 -0.31
C ALA A 159 -13.43 -2.18 -0.49
N THR A 160 -14.45 -1.83 0.27
CA THR A 160 -15.13 -0.53 0.23
C THR A 160 -15.05 0.16 1.59
N VAL A 161 -14.51 1.36 1.63
CA VAL A 161 -14.51 2.23 2.79
C VAL A 161 -15.46 3.40 2.50
N SER A 162 -16.59 3.46 3.17
CA SER A 162 -17.61 4.49 2.93
C SER A 162 -17.19 5.86 3.49
N GLY A 163 -17.98 6.90 3.20
CA GLY A 163 -17.65 8.27 3.60
C GLY A 163 -17.58 8.49 5.13
N ASN A 164 -16.75 9.45 5.55
CA ASN A 164 -16.52 9.84 6.95
C ASN A 164 -15.98 8.71 7.87
N VAL A 165 -15.36 7.67 7.31
CA VAL A 165 -14.75 6.59 8.09
C VAL A 165 -13.37 7.00 8.57
N GLN A 166 -13.02 6.57 9.79
CA GLN A 166 -11.69 6.73 10.35
C GLN A 166 -11.03 5.37 10.54
N LEU A 167 -9.89 5.13 9.90
CA LEU A 167 -9.08 3.95 10.09
C LEU A 167 -7.82 4.31 10.87
N GLY A 168 -7.60 3.66 12.00
CA GLY A 168 -6.39 3.81 12.80
C GLY A 168 -5.14 3.27 12.08
N HIS A 169 -3.95 3.53 12.65
CA HIS A 169 -2.69 3.01 12.09
C HIS A 169 -2.72 1.48 11.97
N SER A 170 -2.10 0.96 10.92
CA SER A 170 -1.94 -0.49 10.68
C SER A 170 -3.25 -1.29 10.64
N VAL A 171 -4.38 -0.65 10.37
CA VAL A 171 -5.64 -1.36 10.10
C VAL A 171 -5.52 -2.14 8.80
N THR A 172 -6.05 -3.36 8.79
CA THR A 172 -6.21 -4.16 7.57
C THR A 172 -7.69 -4.36 7.28
N VAL A 173 -8.13 -3.92 6.10
CA VAL A 173 -9.48 -4.17 5.58
C VAL A 173 -9.41 -5.29 4.57
N GLY A 174 -10.01 -6.43 4.91
CA GLY A 174 -9.96 -7.68 4.14
C GLY A 174 -10.60 -7.58 2.75
N THR A 175 -10.22 -8.48 1.86
CA THR A 175 -10.74 -8.57 0.48
C THR A 175 -12.27 -8.54 0.46
N GLY A 176 -12.87 -7.63 -0.31
CA GLY A 176 -14.31 -7.50 -0.46
C GLY A 176 -15.06 -7.05 0.80
N ALA A 177 -14.38 -6.67 1.88
CA ALA A 177 -15.02 -6.15 3.07
C ALA A 177 -15.62 -4.75 2.84
N ASN A 178 -16.69 -4.44 3.57
CA ASN A 178 -17.41 -3.18 3.44
C ASN A 178 -17.52 -2.50 4.81
N ILE A 179 -17.10 -1.26 4.90
CA ILE A 179 -17.23 -0.44 6.11
C ILE A 179 -18.30 0.62 5.87
N LEU A 180 -19.36 0.63 6.69
CA LEU A 180 -20.44 1.59 6.56
C LEU A 180 -20.00 3.01 6.95
N PRO A 181 -20.73 4.06 6.51
CA PRO A 181 -20.33 5.45 6.73
C PRO A 181 -20.20 5.84 8.20
N GLY A 182 -19.28 6.75 8.50
CA GLY A 182 -19.14 7.42 9.78
C GLY A 182 -18.53 6.57 10.90
N LEU A 183 -18.02 5.40 10.62
CA LEU A 183 -17.47 4.48 11.61
C LEU A 183 -15.99 4.69 11.86
N THR A 184 -15.55 4.28 13.05
CA THR A 184 -14.14 4.22 13.45
C THR A 184 -13.68 2.77 13.55
N VAL A 185 -12.54 2.47 12.91
CA VAL A 185 -11.84 1.18 13.06
C VAL A 185 -10.51 1.45 13.76
N GLY A 186 -10.38 0.92 14.96
CA GLY A 186 -9.25 1.17 15.85
C GLY A 186 -7.92 0.64 15.30
N ALA A 187 -6.82 1.24 15.75
CA ALA A 187 -5.47 0.90 15.25
C ALA A 187 -5.16 -0.59 15.41
N GLY A 188 -4.52 -1.19 14.40
CA GLY A 188 -4.15 -2.61 14.40
C GLY A 188 -5.33 -3.58 14.26
N ALA A 189 -6.56 -3.09 14.08
CA ALA A 189 -7.72 -3.95 13.86
C ALA A 189 -7.64 -4.64 12.48
N TYR A 190 -8.23 -5.82 12.40
CA TYR A 190 -8.34 -6.61 11.19
C TYR A 190 -9.80 -6.86 10.83
N VAL A 191 -10.25 -6.34 9.71
CA VAL A 191 -11.58 -6.62 9.15
C VAL A 191 -11.46 -7.80 8.20
N GLY A 192 -12.09 -8.93 8.51
CA GLY A 192 -12.03 -10.15 7.71
C GLY A 192 -12.60 -9.98 6.31
N ALA A 193 -12.18 -10.85 5.39
CA ALA A 193 -12.66 -10.83 4.01
C ALA A 193 -14.19 -10.95 3.94
N GLY A 194 -14.83 -10.14 3.09
CA GLY A 194 -16.29 -10.13 2.90
C GLY A 194 -17.10 -9.63 4.11
N ALA A 195 -16.46 -9.17 5.18
CA ALA A 195 -17.17 -8.68 6.36
C ALA A 195 -17.88 -7.34 6.06
N VAL A 196 -19.03 -7.11 6.73
CA VAL A 196 -19.75 -5.83 6.69
C VAL A 196 -19.70 -5.20 8.07
N VAL A 197 -18.87 -4.17 8.22
CA VAL A 197 -18.72 -3.42 9.48
C VAL A 197 -19.86 -2.43 9.63
N THR A 198 -20.65 -2.62 10.67
CA THR A 198 -21.87 -1.83 10.97
C THR A 198 -21.78 -1.06 12.28
N HIS A 199 -20.70 -1.20 13.03
CA HIS A 199 -20.39 -0.52 14.29
C HIS A 199 -18.90 -0.28 14.38
N ASP A 200 -18.49 0.61 15.26
CA ASP A 200 -17.08 0.86 15.54
C ASP A 200 -16.35 -0.42 15.95
N VAL A 201 -15.07 -0.51 15.58
CA VAL A 201 -14.21 -1.66 15.87
C VAL A 201 -13.10 -1.22 16.82
N GLU A 202 -12.97 -1.91 17.95
CA GLU A 202 -11.93 -1.65 18.94
C GLU A 202 -10.53 -1.90 18.40
N PRO A 203 -9.51 -1.17 18.88
CA PRO A 203 -8.12 -1.39 18.48
C PRO A 203 -7.67 -2.85 18.69
N GLY A 204 -6.88 -3.38 17.75
CA GLY A 204 -6.31 -4.73 17.80
C GLY A 204 -7.33 -5.86 17.65
N THR A 205 -8.59 -5.55 17.41
CA THR A 205 -9.66 -6.54 17.29
C THR A 205 -9.74 -7.09 15.87
N THR A 206 -9.96 -8.39 15.74
CA THR A 206 -10.34 -9.03 14.47
C THR A 206 -11.87 -9.13 14.43
N VAL A 207 -12.49 -8.61 13.38
CA VAL A 207 -13.94 -8.72 13.15
C VAL A 207 -14.24 -9.46 11.85
N VAL A 208 -15.26 -10.31 11.83
CA VAL A 208 -15.67 -11.12 10.67
C VAL A 208 -17.19 -11.20 10.55
N GLY A 209 -17.69 -11.51 9.36
CA GLY A 209 -19.09 -11.83 9.09
C GLY A 209 -19.95 -10.64 8.65
N VAL A 210 -21.26 -10.92 8.46
CA VAL A 210 -22.30 -9.97 8.03
C VAL A 210 -23.49 -10.10 8.97
N PRO A 211 -23.68 -9.15 9.91
CA PRO A 211 -22.81 -8.05 10.25
C PRO A 211 -21.51 -8.51 10.92
N ALA A 212 -20.45 -7.72 10.80
CA ALA A 212 -19.16 -8.03 11.41
C ALA A 212 -19.24 -8.10 12.94
N ARG A 213 -18.61 -9.11 13.54
CA ARG A 213 -18.51 -9.31 14.99
C ARG A 213 -17.07 -9.69 15.35
N PRO A 214 -16.63 -9.38 16.57
CA PRO A 214 -15.34 -9.84 17.05
C PRO A 214 -15.18 -11.35 16.88
N LEU A 215 -14.03 -11.75 16.36
CA LEU A 215 -13.64 -13.15 16.25
C LEU A 215 -13.11 -13.60 17.62
N GLU A 216 -13.85 -14.42 18.34
CA GLU A 216 -13.37 -15.06 19.56
C GLU A 216 -12.25 -16.03 19.18
N ARG A 217 -11.10 -15.91 19.84
CA ARG A 217 -10.01 -16.90 19.70
C ARG A 217 -10.20 -17.91 20.82
N ASP A 218 -10.44 -19.17 20.43
CA ASP A 218 -10.43 -20.31 21.36
C ASP A 218 -9.04 -20.49 22.01
#